data_ceb24dc078672e8f251dbd3e9f52a05e
#
_entry.id   ceb24dc078672e8f251dbd3e9f52a05e
#
_cell.length_a   1.000
_cell.length_b   1.000
_cell.length_c   1.000
_cell.angle_alpha   90.00
_cell.angle_beta   90.00
_cell.angle_gamma   90.00
#
_symmetry.space_group_name_H-M   'P 1'
#
loop_
_entity.id
_entity.type
_entity.pdbx_description
1 polymer ?
#
loop_
_entity_poly.entity_id
_entity_poly.type
_entity_poly.pdbx_seq_one_letter_code
_entity_poly.pdbx_strand_id
1 'polypeptide(L)'
;MTAPPGAKVLIVDDDAALRASLERFLRSAGYLVETFASGAAFLGAMPVAGLACALVDLCMPEMGGLELQETLRGKGQRIPLIFMTAFGQVSSGVQAMKNGAVDYVEKPCDEQRLLDAIDRALTMATRIDDESEAVQQARERLARLTVRERQVCTHLMAGLLNKQIAAQIGITESTVKVHRARMMKKLGVGSVVELVHLVDQAGGL
;
A
#
# COMPACT_ATOMS: atom_id res chain seq x y z
N MET A 1 -23.98 -4.53 9.13
CA MET A 1 -22.70 -3.78 9.18
C MET A 1 -22.85 -2.56 8.30
N THR A 2 -22.42 -1.38 8.75
CA THR A 2 -22.45 -0.14 7.95
C THR A 2 -21.06 0.09 7.36
N ALA A 3 -21.00 0.48 6.08
CA ALA A 3 -19.75 0.79 5.41
C ALA A 3 -18.95 1.87 6.18
N PRO A 4 -17.61 1.75 6.26
CA PRO A 4 -16.78 2.82 6.80
C PRO A 4 -16.96 4.12 5.99
N PRO A 5 -16.93 5.30 6.64
CA PRO A 5 -17.11 6.56 5.93
C PRO A 5 -16.11 6.74 4.79
N GLY A 6 -16.62 7.00 3.58
CA GLY A 6 -15.79 7.21 2.40
C GLY A 6 -15.18 5.96 1.77
N ALA A 7 -15.49 4.76 2.29
CA ALA A 7 -15.00 3.50 1.73
C ALA A 7 -15.51 3.29 0.30
N LYS A 8 -14.59 2.99 -0.61
CA LYS A 8 -14.84 2.83 -2.04
C LYS A 8 -14.65 1.37 -2.46
N VAL A 9 -15.60 0.86 -3.24
CA VAL A 9 -15.50 -0.45 -3.87
C VAL A 9 -15.47 -0.28 -5.39
N LEU A 10 -14.42 -0.80 -6.02
CA LEU A 10 -14.20 -0.72 -7.46
C LEU A 10 -14.58 -2.06 -8.08
N ILE A 11 -15.55 -2.08 -8.98
CA ILE A 11 -16.04 -3.32 -9.61
C ILE A 11 -15.45 -3.41 -11.01
N VAL A 12 -14.74 -4.50 -11.29
CA VAL A 12 -14.14 -4.77 -12.60
C VAL A 12 -14.68 -6.10 -13.12
N ASP A 13 -15.57 -6.02 -14.08
CA ASP A 13 -16.28 -7.18 -14.64
C ASP A 13 -16.78 -6.81 -16.06
N ASP A 14 -16.77 -7.70 -17.04
CA ASP A 14 -17.24 -7.41 -18.38
C ASP A 14 -18.77 -7.53 -18.51
N ASP A 15 -19.44 -8.24 -17.59
CA ASP A 15 -20.91 -8.35 -17.56
C ASP A 15 -21.56 -7.07 -17.01
N ALA A 16 -22.19 -6.31 -17.89
CA ALA A 16 -22.86 -5.05 -17.54
C ALA A 16 -24.04 -5.24 -16.56
N ALA A 17 -24.76 -6.36 -16.65
CA ALA A 17 -25.92 -6.63 -15.79
C ALA A 17 -25.46 -6.96 -14.37
N LEU A 18 -24.40 -7.75 -14.24
CA LEU A 18 -23.81 -8.08 -12.95
C LEU A 18 -23.21 -6.82 -12.29
N ARG A 19 -22.44 -6.00 -13.05
CA ARG A 19 -21.92 -4.72 -12.53
C ARG A 19 -23.02 -3.83 -11.98
N ALA A 20 -24.12 -3.66 -12.74
CA ALA A 20 -25.23 -2.82 -12.30
C ALA A 20 -25.96 -3.37 -11.06
N SER A 21 -26.04 -4.70 -10.93
CA SER A 21 -26.62 -5.34 -9.75
C SER A 21 -25.75 -5.14 -8.52
N LEU A 22 -24.45 -5.41 -8.63
CA LEU A 22 -23.47 -5.23 -7.54
C LEU A 22 -23.37 -3.75 -7.11
N GLU A 23 -23.36 -2.84 -8.08
CA GLU A 23 -23.34 -1.39 -7.79
C GLU A 23 -24.55 -0.97 -6.95
N ARG A 24 -25.75 -1.37 -7.33
CA ARG A 24 -26.97 -1.06 -6.57
C ARG A 24 -26.92 -1.63 -5.16
N PHE A 25 -26.51 -2.89 -5.04
CA PHE A 25 -26.39 -3.57 -3.76
C PHE A 25 -25.39 -2.86 -2.83
N LEU A 26 -24.16 -2.62 -3.30
CA LEU A 26 -23.12 -2.03 -2.49
C LEU A 26 -23.40 -0.55 -2.16
N ARG A 27 -24.01 0.21 -3.05
CA ARG A 27 -24.49 1.57 -2.74
C ARG A 27 -25.58 1.54 -1.65
N SER A 28 -26.49 0.56 -1.68
CA SER A 28 -27.51 0.40 -0.62
C SER A 28 -26.88 0.04 0.75
N ALA A 29 -25.74 -0.65 0.74
CA ALA A 29 -24.95 -0.96 1.93
C ALA A 29 -24.06 0.22 2.42
N GLY A 30 -24.07 1.37 1.70
CA GLY A 30 -23.39 2.60 2.10
C GLY A 30 -22.00 2.81 1.51
N TYR A 31 -21.55 1.97 0.57
CA TYR A 31 -20.24 2.12 -0.09
C TYR A 31 -20.31 3.15 -1.24
N LEU A 32 -19.20 3.83 -1.48
CA LEU A 32 -18.97 4.51 -2.76
C LEU A 32 -18.57 3.47 -3.79
N VAL A 33 -19.19 3.50 -4.98
CA VAL A 33 -18.95 2.46 -5.98
C VAL A 33 -18.58 3.10 -7.32
N GLU A 34 -17.49 2.61 -7.90
CA GLU A 34 -17.09 2.86 -9.28
C GLU A 34 -17.04 1.54 -10.06
N THR A 35 -17.39 1.56 -11.34
CA THR A 35 -17.46 0.33 -12.15
C THR A 35 -16.62 0.44 -13.41
N PHE A 36 -15.97 -0.64 -13.79
CA PHE A 36 -15.09 -0.74 -14.95
C PHE A 36 -15.47 -1.98 -15.78
N ALA A 37 -15.56 -1.82 -17.07
CA ALA A 37 -15.92 -2.91 -17.98
C ALA A 37 -14.72 -3.79 -18.40
N SER A 38 -13.50 -3.42 -18.03
CA SER A 38 -12.28 -4.16 -18.36
C SER A 38 -11.12 -3.82 -17.42
N GLY A 39 -10.13 -4.71 -17.35
CA GLY A 39 -8.89 -4.46 -16.64
C GLY A 39 -8.12 -3.23 -17.14
N ALA A 40 -8.15 -2.97 -18.46
CA ALA A 40 -7.51 -1.81 -19.08
C ALA A 40 -8.16 -0.49 -18.60
N ALA A 41 -9.48 -0.42 -18.54
CA ALA A 41 -10.21 0.75 -18.02
C ALA A 41 -9.88 1.00 -16.53
N PHE A 42 -9.82 -0.07 -15.73
CA PHE A 42 -9.45 0.00 -14.33
C PHE A 42 -8.01 0.50 -14.14
N LEU A 43 -7.04 -0.03 -14.90
CA LEU A 43 -5.65 0.43 -14.84
C LEU A 43 -5.49 1.91 -15.21
N GLY A 44 -6.33 2.41 -16.11
CA GLY A 44 -6.36 3.83 -16.50
C GLY A 44 -6.84 4.77 -15.39
N ALA A 45 -7.59 4.25 -14.42
CA ALA A 45 -8.09 5.01 -13.27
C ALA A 45 -7.14 5.00 -12.06
N MET A 46 -6.02 4.25 -12.13
CA MET A 46 -5.03 4.18 -11.04
C MET A 46 -4.08 5.38 -11.04
N PRO A 47 -3.59 5.82 -9.86
CA PRO A 47 -3.93 5.35 -8.52
C PRO A 47 -5.29 5.86 -8.01
N VAL A 48 -5.96 5.07 -7.19
CA VAL A 48 -7.19 5.46 -6.51
C VAL A 48 -6.85 6.03 -5.14
N ALA A 49 -7.38 7.22 -4.85
CA ALA A 49 -7.16 7.85 -3.55
C ALA A 49 -8.17 7.39 -2.49
N GLY A 50 -7.70 7.27 -1.26
CA GLY A 50 -8.51 6.94 -0.09
C GLY A 50 -8.76 5.45 0.09
N LEU A 51 -9.56 5.13 1.11
CA LEU A 51 -9.86 3.75 1.51
C LEU A 51 -10.64 3.01 0.41
N ALA A 52 -9.99 2.09 -0.29
CA ALA A 52 -10.57 1.39 -1.42
C ALA A 52 -10.17 -0.09 -1.50
N CYS A 53 -11.05 -0.91 -2.07
CA CYS A 53 -10.75 -2.27 -2.53
C CYS A 53 -11.38 -2.52 -3.90
N ALA A 54 -10.95 -3.58 -4.61
CA ALA A 54 -11.52 -3.92 -5.90
C ALA A 54 -12.10 -5.34 -5.90
N LEU A 55 -13.30 -5.45 -6.47
CA LEU A 55 -13.95 -6.71 -6.87
C LEU A 55 -13.63 -6.95 -8.34
N VAL A 56 -12.92 -8.02 -8.64
CA VAL A 56 -12.41 -8.28 -10.00
C VAL A 56 -12.89 -9.63 -10.50
N ASP A 57 -13.53 -9.66 -11.67
CA ASP A 57 -13.79 -10.93 -12.34
C ASP A 57 -12.48 -11.59 -12.79
N LEU A 58 -12.37 -12.89 -12.54
CA LEU A 58 -11.23 -13.68 -13.02
C LEU A 58 -11.21 -13.83 -14.54
N CYS A 59 -12.38 -13.94 -15.16
CA CYS A 59 -12.53 -14.26 -16.58
C CYS A 59 -13.07 -13.07 -17.36
N MET A 60 -12.20 -12.15 -17.73
CA MET A 60 -12.57 -11.04 -18.62
C MET A 60 -11.86 -11.17 -19.97
N PRO A 61 -12.46 -10.67 -21.07
CA PRO A 61 -11.81 -10.56 -22.37
C PRO A 61 -10.54 -9.70 -22.31
N GLU A 62 -9.59 -9.96 -23.19
CA GLU A 62 -8.31 -9.24 -23.36
C GLU A 62 -7.35 -9.35 -22.18
N MET A 63 -7.80 -9.02 -20.97
CA MET A 63 -7.00 -9.06 -19.75
C MET A 63 -7.79 -9.73 -18.63
N GLY A 64 -7.41 -10.93 -18.23
CA GLY A 64 -8.00 -11.64 -17.12
C GLY A 64 -7.62 -11.05 -15.75
N GLY A 65 -8.39 -11.41 -14.71
CA GLY A 65 -8.17 -10.88 -13.37
C GLY A 65 -6.78 -11.16 -12.79
N LEU A 66 -6.19 -12.33 -13.06
CA LEU A 66 -4.83 -12.66 -12.61
C LEU A 66 -3.76 -11.81 -13.31
N GLU A 67 -3.91 -11.57 -14.62
CA GLU A 67 -3.00 -10.71 -15.37
C GLU A 67 -3.10 -9.25 -14.90
N LEU A 68 -4.32 -8.80 -14.58
CA LEU A 68 -4.54 -7.49 -13.96
C LEU A 68 -3.82 -7.38 -12.62
N GLN A 69 -3.90 -8.41 -11.76
CA GLN A 69 -3.20 -8.45 -10.48
C GLN A 69 -1.68 -8.33 -10.64
N GLU A 70 -1.10 -9.06 -11.60
CA GLU A 70 0.35 -9.00 -11.89
C GLU A 70 0.75 -7.62 -12.41
N THR A 71 -0.06 -7.03 -13.27
CA THR A 71 0.18 -5.68 -13.82
C THR A 71 0.15 -4.61 -12.73
N LEU A 72 -0.83 -4.66 -11.83
CA LEU A 72 -0.91 -3.74 -10.69
C LEU A 72 0.32 -3.86 -9.80
N ARG A 73 0.73 -5.10 -9.48
CA ARG A 73 1.93 -5.35 -8.68
C ARG A 73 3.19 -4.81 -9.35
N GLY A 74 3.35 -5.04 -10.65
CA GLY A 74 4.48 -4.53 -11.45
C GLY A 74 4.56 -3.00 -11.48
N LYS A 75 3.41 -2.32 -11.38
CA LYS A 75 3.30 -0.85 -11.28
C LYS A 75 3.39 -0.32 -9.84
N GLY A 76 3.60 -1.18 -8.83
CA GLY A 76 3.65 -0.78 -7.43
C GLY A 76 2.30 -0.34 -6.84
N GLN A 77 1.19 -0.65 -7.52
CA GLN A 77 -0.16 -0.35 -7.04
C GLN A 77 -0.58 -1.39 -6.00
N ARG A 78 -0.92 -0.94 -4.80
CA ARG A 78 -1.25 -1.82 -3.65
C ARG A 78 -2.72 -1.76 -3.27
N ILE A 79 -3.62 -1.94 -4.24
CA ILE A 79 -5.05 -2.03 -3.94
C ILE A 79 -5.43 -3.46 -3.54
N PRO A 80 -6.13 -3.70 -2.41
CA PRO A 80 -6.62 -5.02 -2.05
C PRO A 80 -7.64 -5.55 -3.07
N LEU A 81 -7.40 -6.77 -3.57
CA LEU A 81 -8.24 -7.40 -4.58
C LEU A 81 -9.04 -8.54 -3.97
N ILE A 82 -10.32 -8.60 -4.33
CA ILE A 82 -11.23 -9.72 -4.12
C ILE A 82 -11.61 -10.24 -5.49
N PHE A 83 -11.37 -11.52 -5.75
CA PHE A 83 -11.74 -12.09 -7.03
C PHE A 83 -13.15 -12.66 -7.02
N MET A 84 -13.89 -12.41 -8.10
CA MET A 84 -15.14 -13.10 -8.41
C MET A 84 -14.85 -14.20 -9.42
N THR A 85 -15.36 -15.41 -9.18
CA THR A 85 -15.09 -16.57 -10.02
C THR A 85 -16.38 -17.34 -10.31
N ALA A 86 -16.52 -17.86 -11.53
CA ALA A 86 -17.58 -18.79 -11.84
C ALA A 86 -17.35 -20.14 -11.14
N PHE A 87 -18.43 -20.89 -10.88
CA PHE A 87 -18.39 -22.21 -10.27
C PHE A 87 -17.40 -23.15 -10.98
N GLY A 88 -16.55 -23.83 -10.20
CA GLY A 88 -15.58 -24.81 -10.72
C GLY A 88 -14.18 -24.28 -11.05
N GLN A 89 -13.88 -23.02 -10.86
CA GLN A 89 -12.55 -22.44 -11.13
C GLN A 89 -11.66 -22.34 -9.87
N VAL A 90 -11.67 -23.36 -9.03
CA VAL A 90 -10.94 -23.39 -7.75
C VAL A 90 -9.42 -23.19 -7.93
N SER A 91 -8.83 -23.75 -8.99
CA SER A 91 -7.39 -23.60 -9.28
C SER A 91 -6.97 -22.14 -9.50
N SER A 92 -7.79 -21.36 -10.21
CA SER A 92 -7.55 -19.93 -10.44
C SER A 92 -7.70 -19.10 -9.16
N GLY A 93 -8.68 -19.44 -8.30
CA GLY A 93 -8.83 -18.84 -6.98
C GLY A 93 -7.61 -19.09 -6.08
N VAL A 94 -7.09 -20.31 -6.06
CA VAL A 94 -5.86 -20.66 -5.31
C VAL A 94 -4.65 -19.86 -5.82
N GLN A 95 -4.52 -19.67 -7.14
CA GLN A 95 -3.45 -18.87 -7.70
C GLN A 95 -3.59 -17.39 -7.33
N ALA A 96 -4.79 -16.84 -7.37
CA ALA A 96 -5.08 -15.47 -6.94
C ALA A 96 -4.65 -15.23 -5.48
N MET A 97 -4.98 -16.17 -4.59
CA MET A 97 -4.58 -16.09 -3.18
C MET A 97 -3.07 -16.16 -2.99
N LYS A 98 -2.37 -17.05 -3.71
CA LYS A 98 -0.88 -17.12 -3.68
C LYS A 98 -0.23 -15.82 -4.16
N ASN A 99 -0.86 -15.11 -5.08
CA ASN A 99 -0.39 -13.84 -5.60
C ASN A 99 -0.77 -12.64 -4.70
N GLY A 100 -1.39 -12.88 -3.53
CA GLY A 100 -1.70 -11.86 -2.54
C GLY A 100 -3.09 -11.23 -2.65
N ALA A 101 -4.05 -11.89 -3.29
CA ALA A 101 -5.47 -11.51 -3.20
C ALA A 101 -5.95 -11.65 -1.74
N VAL A 102 -6.89 -10.79 -1.34
CA VAL A 102 -7.47 -10.83 0.01
C VAL A 102 -8.44 -12.00 0.16
N ASP A 103 -9.25 -12.21 -0.86
CA ASP A 103 -10.25 -13.29 -0.88
C ASP A 103 -10.70 -13.60 -2.32
N TYR A 104 -11.49 -14.67 -2.46
CA TYR A 104 -12.26 -14.94 -3.66
C TYR A 104 -13.71 -15.31 -3.29
N VAL A 105 -14.65 -14.96 -4.17
CA VAL A 105 -16.08 -15.18 -3.97
C VAL A 105 -16.65 -15.84 -5.22
N GLU A 106 -17.35 -16.96 -5.06
CA GLU A 106 -17.99 -17.67 -6.17
C GLU A 106 -19.26 -16.97 -6.62
N LYS A 107 -19.47 -16.92 -7.96
CA LYS A 107 -20.71 -16.44 -8.59
C LYS A 107 -21.71 -17.62 -8.73
N PRO A 108 -23.00 -17.45 -8.35
CA PRO A 108 -23.62 -16.27 -7.76
C PRO A 108 -23.19 -16.07 -6.31
N CYS A 109 -22.84 -14.83 -5.94
CA CYS A 109 -22.33 -14.54 -4.61
C CYS A 109 -23.48 -14.34 -3.61
N ASP A 110 -23.31 -14.94 -2.42
CA ASP A 110 -24.08 -14.58 -1.24
C ASP A 110 -23.71 -13.17 -0.76
N GLU A 111 -24.72 -12.34 -0.48
CA GLU A 111 -24.54 -10.94 -0.10
C GLU A 111 -23.69 -10.78 1.16
N GLN A 112 -23.92 -11.60 2.19
CA GLN A 112 -23.15 -11.52 3.43
C GLN A 112 -21.70 -11.93 3.23
N ARG A 113 -21.45 -12.98 2.46
CA ARG A 113 -20.11 -13.44 2.08
C ARG A 113 -19.32 -12.36 1.35
N LEU A 114 -19.99 -11.61 0.45
CA LEU A 114 -19.39 -10.51 -0.28
C LEU A 114 -19.04 -9.35 0.64
N LEU A 115 -19.94 -8.95 1.53
CA LEU A 115 -19.67 -7.89 2.51
C LEU A 115 -18.54 -8.25 3.46
N ASP A 116 -18.45 -9.50 3.92
CA ASP A 116 -17.36 -9.97 4.78
C ASP A 116 -16.00 -9.93 4.04
N ALA A 117 -15.96 -10.25 2.76
CA ALA A 117 -14.76 -10.15 1.94
C ALA A 117 -14.33 -8.69 1.75
N ILE A 118 -15.27 -7.78 1.50
CA ILE A 118 -15.01 -6.35 1.38
C ILE A 118 -14.46 -5.78 2.68
N ASP A 119 -15.02 -6.15 3.84
CA ASP A 119 -14.56 -5.68 5.14
C ASP A 119 -13.10 -6.08 5.41
N ARG A 120 -12.74 -7.33 5.10
CA ARG A 120 -11.34 -7.79 5.18
C ARG A 120 -10.43 -7.01 4.24
N ALA A 121 -10.88 -6.73 3.02
CA ALA A 121 -10.10 -5.99 2.05
C ALA A 121 -9.90 -4.52 2.47
N LEU A 122 -10.93 -3.86 2.98
CA LEU A 122 -10.82 -2.49 3.50
C LEU A 122 -9.92 -2.41 4.74
N THR A 123 -9.99 -3.42 5.63
CA THR A 123 -9.05 -3.51 6.75
C THR A 123 -7.59 -3.63 6.28
N MET A 124 -7.35 -4.38 5.19
CA MET A 124 -6.02 -4.46 4.58
C MET A 124 -5.63 -3.13 3.91
N ALA A 125 -6.57 -2.44 3.24
CA ALA A 125 -6.33 -1.14 2.64
C ALA A 125 -5.86 -0.11 3.68
N THR A 126 -6.51 -0.05 4.84
CA THR A 126 -6.09 0.83 5.94
C THR A 126 -4.64 0.57 6.35
N ARG A 127 -4.23 -0.69 6.48
CA ARG A 127 -2.83 -1.03 6.82
C ARG A 127 -1.84 -0.60 5.75
N ILE A 128 -2.20 -0.75 4.47
CA ILE A 128 -1.37 -0.32 3.34
C ILE A 128 -1.20 1.20 3.35
N ASP A 129 -2.26 1.94 3.61
CA ASP A 129 -2.23 3.41 3.71
C ASP A 129 -1.37 3.85 4.90
N ASP A 130 -1.55 3.26 6.09
CA ASP A 130 -0.74 3.55 7.29
C ASP A 130 0.76 3.29 7.04
N GLU A 131 1.12 2.17 6.40
CA GLU A 131 2.50 1.86 6.02
C GLU A 131 3.06 2.88 5.04
N SER A 132 2.28 3.27 4.04
CA SER A 132 2.67 4.24 3.02
C SER A 132 2.91 5.63 3.62
N GLU A 133 2.01 6.08 4.49
CA GLU A 133 2.15 7.34 5.23
C GLU A 133 3.38 7.34 6.13
N ALA A 134 3.63 6.26 6.86
CA ALA A 134 4.78 6.13 7.73
C ALA A 134 6.11 6.20 6.94
N VAL A 135 6.19 5.53 5.78
CA VAL A 135 7.33 5.61 4.86
C VAL A 135 7.52 7.04 4.35
N GLN A 136 6.45 7.69 3.94
CA GLN A 136 6.49 9.07 3.44
C GLN A 136 6.95 10.05 4.53
N GLN A 137 6.42 9.94 5.74
CA GLN A 137 6.84 10.75 6.89
C GLN A 137 8.32 10.54 7.23
N ALA A 138 8.82 9.30 7.18
CA ALA A 138 10.23 9.01 7.39
C ALA A 138 11.11 9.69 6.33
N ARG A 139 10.74 9.62 5.06
CA ARG A 139 11.42 10.30 3.96
C ARG A 139 11.46 11.81 4.12
N GLU A 140 10.34 12.41 4.50
CA GLU A 140 10.25 13.86 4.74
C GLU A 140 11.13 14.32 5.89
N ARG A 141 11.21 13.54 6.99
CA ARG A 141 12.13 13.81 8.11
C ARG A 141 13.59 13.77 7.63
N LEU A 142 13.98 12.76 6.87
CA LEU A 142 15.34 12.62 6.33
C LEU A 142 15.67 13.74 5.32
N ALA A 143 14.70 14.21 4.54
CA ALA A 143 14.89 15.31 3.61
C ALA A 143 15.24 16.66 4.29
N ARG A 144 14.87 16.83 5.57
CA ARG A 144 15.18 18.04 6.37
C ARG A 144 16.64 18.12 6.83
N LEU A 145 17.41 17.05 6.64
CA LEU A 145 18.82 17.03 7.02
C LEU A 145 19.67 17.91 6.09
N THR A 146 20.52 18.73 6.69
CA THR A 146 21.57 19.44 5.95
C THR A 146 22.62 18.44 5.43
N VAL A 147 23.43 18.85 4.46
CA VAL A 147 24.51 18.02 3.92
C VAL A 147 25.42 17.47 5.03
N ARG A 148 25.77 18.30 6.02
CA ARG A 148 26.63 17.87 7.14
C ARG A 148 25.94 16.91 8.09
N GLU A 149 24.65 17.12 8.40
CA GLU A 149 23.87 16.21 9.21
C GLU A 149 23.68 14.85 8.52
N ARG A 150 23.47 14.86 7.19
CA ARG A 150 23.37 13.64 6.38
C ARG A 150 24.71 12.87 6.39
N GLN A 151 25.85 13.54 6.22
CA GLN A 151 27.16 12.88 6.33
C GLN A 151 27.36 12.22 7.71
N VAL A 152 27.03 12.94 8.79
CA VAL A 152 27.10 12.37 10.15
C VAL A 152 26.14 11.18 10.28
N CYS A 153 24.92 11.25 9.73
CA CYS A 153 23.95 10.16 9.73
C CYS A 153 24.53 8.89 9.04
N THR A 154 25.04 9.04 7.82
CA THR A 154 25.63 7.92 7.05
C THR A 154 26.73 7.20 7.83
N HIS A 155 27.63 7.96 8.46
CA HIS A 155 28.71 7.37 9.22
C HIS A 155 28.27 6.74 10.55
N LEU A 156 27.26 7.31 11.21
CA LEU A 156 26.63 6.70 12.39
C LEU A 156 25.95 5.37 12.04
N MET A 157 25.25 5.29 10.91
CA MET A 157 24.64 4.05 10.41
C MET A 157 25.70 2.98 10.12
N ALA A 158 26.90 3.38 9.68
CA ALA A 158 28.05 2.49 9.51
C ALA A 158 28.72 2.09 10.83
N GLY A 159 28.20 2.52 12.00
CA GLY A 159 28.73 2.18 13.31
C GLY A 159 29.97 2.95 13.76
N LEU A 160 30.34 4.04 13.06
CA LEU A 160 31.54 4.81 13.41
C LEU A 160 31.33 5.64 14.67
N LEU A 161 32.39 5.74 15.47
CA LEU A 161 32.45 6.61 16.65
C LEU A 161 32.63 8.08 16.23
N ASN A 162 32.20 9.03 17.08
CA ASN A 162 32.30 10.45 16.77
C ASN A 162 33.72 10.89 16.35
N LYS A 163 34.76 10.33 16.98
CA LYS A 163 36.18 10.62 16.64
C LYS A 163 36.55 10.16 15.23
N GLN A 164 36.01 8.99 14.80
CA GLN A 164 36.23 8.44 13.46
C GLN A 164 35.49 9.26 12.42
N ILE A 165 34.24 9.63 12.71
CA ILE A 165 33.45 10.53 11.86
C ILE A 165 34.16 11.85 11.66
N ALA A 166 34.66 12.46 12.75
CA ALA A 166 35.40 13.73 12.71
C ALA A 166 36.61 13.68 11.75
N ALA A 167 37.37 12.59 11.82
CA ALA A 167 38.52 12.37 10.94
C ALA A 167 38.10 12.22 9.45
N GLN A 168 37.00 11.51 9.18
CA GLN A 168 36.55 11.26 7.81
C GLN A 168 35.97 12.51 7.13
N ILE A 169 35.21 13.34 7.85
CA ILE A 169 34.57 14.51 7.25
C ILE A 169 35.33 15.83 7.49
N GLY A 170 36.53 15.77 8.12
CA GLY A 170 37.45 16.88 8.27
C GLY A 170 36.98 17.97 9.25
N ILE A 171 36.35 17.60 10.37
CA ILE A 171 35.87 18.50 11.42
C ILE A 171 36.31 18.01 12.83
N THR A 172 36.04 18.79 13.85
CA THR A 172 36.36 18.38 15.22
C THR A 172 35.28 17.41 15.77
N GLU A 173 35.67 16.58 16.77
CA GLU A 173 34.73 15.69 17.44
C GLU A 173 33.58 16.45 18.13
N SER A 174 33.90 17.63 18.70
CA SER A 174 32.89 18.50 19.30
C SER A 174 31.86 18.98 18.26
N THR A 175 32.29 19.30 17.04
CA THR A 175 31.41 19.68 15.95
C THR A 175 30.52 18.50 15.48
N VAL A 176 31.06 17.27 15.45
CA VAL A 176 30.28 16.06 15.19
C VAL A 176 29.18 15.89 16.26
N LYS A 177 29.50 16.05 17.54
CA LYS A 177 28.51 15.99 18.63
C LYS A 177 27.37 16.99 18.43
N VAL A 178 27.69 18.23 18.00
CA VAL A 178 26.67 19.25 17.70
C VAL A 178 25.78 18.85 16.51
N HIS A 179 26.37 18.41 15.39
CA HIS A 179 25.60 17.97 14.24
C HIS A 179 24.74 16.76 14.57
N ARG A 180 25.28 15.79 15.31
CA ARG A 180 24.53 14.63 15.78
C ARG A 180 23.34 15.04 16.64
N ALA A 181 23.52 15.90 17.63
CA ALA A 181 22.43 16.37 18.48
C ALA A 181 21.33 17.09 17.69
N ARG A 182 21.70 17.97 16.75
CA ARG A 182 20.76 18.66 15.88
C ARG A 182 20.00 17.71 14.96
N MET A 183 20.70 16.77 14.35
CA MET A 183 20.14 15.72 13.51
C MET A 183 19.12 14.87 14.27
N MET A 184 19.49 14.33 15.42
CA MET A 184 18.60 13.51 16.25
C MET A 184 17.34 14.28 16.64
N LYS A 185 17.48 15.56 17.03
CA LYS A 185 16.33 16.43 17.33
C LYS A 185 15.44 16.68 16.11
N LYS A 186 16.01 16.93 14.90
CA LYS A 186 15.25 17.14 13.66
C LYS A 186 14.47 15.90 13.24
N LEU A 187 15.08 14.72 13.43
CA LEU A 187 14.50 13.43 13.11
C LEU A 187 13.50 12.95 14.18
N GLY A 188 13.49 13.57 15.36
CA GLY A 188 12.63 13.17 16.47
C GLY A 188 13.00 11.79 17.03
N VAL A 189 14.30 11.43 17.02
CA VAL A 189 14.80 10.14 17.50
C VAL A 189 15.71 10.35 18.72
N GLY A 190 15.59 9.48 19.73
CA GLY A 190 16.36 9.55 20.98
C GLY A 190 17.59 8.66 21.00
N SER A 191 17.66 7.66 20.11
CA SER A 191 18.72 6.66 20.08
C SER A 191 19.19 6.34 18.66
N VAL A 192 20.39 5.73 18.54
CA VAL A 192 20.89 5.25 17.24
C VAL A 192 20.02 4.10 16.71
N VAL A 193 19.42 3.31 17.58
CA VAL A 193 18.49 2.23 17.18
C VAL A 193 17.25 2.82 16.52
N GLU A 194 16.64 3.85 17.08
CA GLU A 194 15.51 4.55 16.47
C GLU A 194 15.91 5.23 15.16
N LEU A 195 17.13 5.75 15.04
CA LEU A 195 17.66 6.29 13.79
C LEU A 195 17.74 5.21 12.71
N VAL A 196 18.25 4.02 13.02
CA VAL A 196 18.32 2.89 12.11
C VAL A 196 16.92 2.53 11.62
N HIS A 197 15.95 2.35 12.53
CA HIS A 197 14.58 2.05 12.17
C HIS A 197 13.95 3.10 11.26
N LEU A 198 14.18 4.40 11.54
CA LEU A 198 13.65 5.47 10.69
C LEU A 198 14.24 5.43 9.27
N VAL A 199 15.54 5.18 9.14
CA VAL A 199 16.23 5.09 7.84
C VAL A 199 15.76 3.85 7.06
N ASP A 200 15.65 2.71 7.72
CA ASP A 200 15.15 1.47 7.10
C ASP A 200 13.70 1.64 6.63
N GLN A 201 12.87 2.26 7.45
CA GLN A 201 11.48 2.59 7.09
C GLN A 201 11.38 3.49 5.86
N ALA A 202 12.28 4.45 5.70
CA ALA A 202 12.32 5.33 4.53
C ALA A 202 12.82 4.64 3.25
N GLY A 203 13.43 3.46 3.38
CA GLY A 203 14.10 2.74 2.28
C GLY A 203 15.55 3.19 2.03
N GLY A 204 16.18 3.83 3.02
CA GLY A 204 17.57 4.33 2.98
C GLY A 204 17.70 5.84 3.17
N LEU A 205 18.95 6.32 3.10
CA LEU A 205 19.32 7.75 3.24
C LEU A 205 19.37 8.46 1.90
#